data_09d5d0b46b7205f46c6189f460958a05
#
_entry.id   09d5d0b46b7205f46c6189f460958a05
#
_cell.length_a   1.000
_cell.length_b   1.000
_cell.length_c   1.000
_cell.angle_alpha   90.00
_cell.angle_beta   90.00
_cell.angle_gamma   90.00
#
_symmetry.space_group_name_H-M   'P 1'
#
loop_
_entity.id
_entity.type
_entity.pdbx_description
1 polymer ?
#
loop_
_entity_poly.entity_id
_entity_poly.type
_entity_poly.pdbx_seq_one_letter_code
_entity_poly.pdbx_strand_id
1 'polypeptide(L)'
;MLKIGQFTDTFLPVVDGVGRVVQAYSETLCKMGNQVTVVAPMYDTGFQGGFPFQLVEYVGSSVPGMKQYKVGEAVLDAHYRRRIRMIDLDLIHAHSPFTAGSEALRLAAVRKLPLVGTFHSKYYDDFLKATRSESIAKMGVKLVVSFYNRCDEVWAVGKNTADVLREYGYEGDIQVMPNGATLRTVSPGDVEQVNRRWNLGTDPLILFVGQMDWKKNILTVLEACAEMKKNGITFRLLLAGQGMDMNAISQKIHDLNIQDRAELLGHITDASLLDAFYARASIFAFPSLYDAAPMVVREAAVMGTPSVMVKGSTAAEIIRHGENGLLCENDPKDLARVMTEALKNPEGLQAIGERAKETIPVPWDKVMEEAALRYERLIALGREGRLKDKRKRML
;
A
#
# COMPACT_ATOMS: atom_id res chain seq x y z
N MET A 1 21.42 16.39 9.04
CA MET A 1 20.63 15.45 9.89
C MET A 1 19.33 16.15 10.26
N LEU A 2 18.20 15.65 9.77
CA LEU A 2 16.87 16.17 10.04
C LEU A 2 16.19 15.32 11.14
N LYS A 3 15.29 15.95 11.90
CA LYS A 3 14.45 15.29 12.91
C LYS A 3 13.00 15.26 12.39
N ILE A 4 12.55 14.11 11.93
CA ILE A 4 11.31 13.96 11.17
C ILE A 4 10.29 13.14 11.97
N GLY A 5 9.07 13.67 12.14
CA GLY A 5 7.93 12.96 12.71
C GLY A 5 7.07 12.34 11.61
N GLN A 6 6.92 11.02 11.58
CA GLN A 6 6.05 10.27 10.68
C GLN A 6 4.77 9.87 11.43
N PHE A 7 3.61 10.38 11.02
CA PHE A 7 2.34 10.17 11.70
C PHE A 7 1.41 9.30 10.86
N THR A 8 0.92 8.21 11.42
CA THR A 8 0.06 7.26 10.71
C THR A 8 -0.99 6.66 11.63
N ASP A 9 -2.20 6.41 11.11
CA ASP A 9 -3.26 5.72 11.86
C ASP A 9 -3.09 4.19 11.88
N THR A 10 -2.23 3.65 11.00
CA THR A 10 -1.94 2.22 10.92
C THR A 10 -0.43 2.00 10.95
N PHE A 11 0.00 1.06 11.79
CA PHE A 11 1.39 0.63 11.87
C PHE A 11 1.46 -0.83 12.34
N LEU A 12 2.64 -1.45 12.27
CA LEU A 12 2.83 -2.81 12.76
C LEU A 12 2.38 -2.95 14.22
N PRO A 13 1.78 -4.07 14.62
CA PRO A 13 1.68 -5.36 13.91
C PRO A 13 0.56 -5.45 12.86
N VAL A 14 -0.20 -4.39 12.61
CA VAL A 14 -1.18 -4.36 11.51
C VAL A 14 -0.45 -4.28 10.19
N VAL A 15 -0.61 -5.31 9.37
CA VAL A 15 0.02 -5.38 8.05
C VAL A 15 -0.91 -4.76 7.01
N ASP A 16 -0.70 -3.50 6.71
CA ASP A 16 -1.37 -2.81 5.61
C ASP A 16 -0.38 -2.03 4.73
N GLY A 17 -0.88 -1.52 3.59
CA GLY A 17 -0.04 -0.83 2.62
C GLY A 17 0.58 0.45 3.17
N VAL A 18 -0.18 1.25 3.93
CA VAL A 18 0.28 2.55 4.47
C VAL A 18 1.32 2.34 5.55
N GLY A 19 1.06 1.43 6.51
CA GLY A 19 2.02 1.10 7.58
C GLY A 19 3.36 0.61 7.03
N ARG A 20 3.34 -0.22 5.98
CA ARG A 20 4.56 -0.69 5.29
C ARG A 20 5.32 0.45 4.59
N VAL A 21 4.61 1.39 3.98
CA VAL A 21 5.23 2.58 3.38
C VAL A 21 5.89 3.43 4.46
N VAL A 22 5.20 3.71 5.57
CA VAL A 22 5.74 4.49 6.69
C VAL A 22 6.99 3.83 7.28
N GLN A 23 6.98 2.50 7.44
CA GLN A 23 8.15 1.76 7.88
C GLN A 23 9.33 1.95 6.92
N ALA A 24 9.10 1.73 5.62
CA ALA A 24 10.15 1.85 4.60
C ALA A 24 10.71 3.28 4.50
N TYR A 25 9.84 4.31 4.56
CA TYR A 25 10.24 5.72 4.67
C TYR A 25 11.16 5.92 5.87
N SER A 26 10.71 5.46 7.04
CA SER A 26 11.44 5.69 8.31
C SER A 26 12.79 4.99 8.34
N GLU A 27 12.85 3.72 7.91
CA GLU A 27 14.09 2.96 7.83
C GLU A 27 15.09 3.59 6.84
N THR A 28 14.61 4.00 5.66
CA THR A 28 15.47 4.59 4.63
C THR A 28 16.00 5.95 5.07
N LEU A 29 15.15 6.81 5.65
CA LEU A 29 15.59 8.10 6.20
C LEU A 29 16.61 7.94 7.33
N CYS A 30 16.46 6.92 8.18
CA CYS A 30 17.48 6.59 9.20
C CYS A 30 18.79 6.14 8.58
N LYS A 31 18.77 5.30 7.53
CA LYS A 31 19.97 4.90 6.78
C LYS A 31 20.69 6.12 6.16
N MET A 32 19.94 7.15 5.75
CA MET A 32 20.48 8.42 5.25
C MET A 32 20.99 9.35 6.37
N GLY A 33 21.03 8.90 7.62
CA GLY A 33 21.57 9.64 8.78
C GLY A 33 20.60 10.61 9.42
N ASN A 34 19.28 10.49 9.18
CA ASN A 34 18.26 11.31 9.82
C ASN A 34 17.70 10.64 11.09
N GLN A 35 17.15 11.43 12.00
CA GLN A 35 16.41 10.96 13.15
C GLN A 35 14.92 10.90 12.81
N VAL A 36 14.30 9.75 12.98
CA VAL A 36 12.88 9.56 12.66
C VAL A 36 12.12 9.10 13.89
N THR A 37 10.95 9.69 14.09
CA THR A 37 9.98 9.30 15.12
C THR A 37 8.68 8.92 14.42
N VAL A 38 8.24 7.68 14.56
CA VAL A 38 6.92 7.21 14.09
C VAL A 38 5.92 7.36 15.22
N VAL A 39 4.77 7.96 14.92
CA VAL A 39 3.67 8.17 15.87
C VAL A 39 2.40 7.47 15.38
N ALA A 40 1.85 6.56 16.20
CA ALA A 40 0.69 5.75 15.83
C ALA A 40 -0.17 5.36 17.05
N PRO A 41 -1.50 5.06 16.87
CA PRO A 41 -2.41 4.66 17.94
C PRO A 41 -2.27 3.17 18.30
N MET A 42 -1.10 2.74 18.78
CA MET A 42 -0.72 1.34 18.93
C MET A 42 -0.34 0.93 20.36
N TYR A 43 -0.56 1.79 21.35
CA TYR A 43 -0.06 1.62 22.72
C TYR A 43 -0.36 0.26 23.39
N ASP A 44 -1.49 -0.34 23.10
CA ASP A 44 -1.94 -1.59 23.75
C ASP A 44 -1.56 -2.86 22.96
N THR A 45 -0.82 -2.74 21.88
CA THR A 45 -0.41 -3.90 21.06
C THR A 45 0.78 -4.65 21.64
N GLY A 46 1.54 -4.02 22.55
CA GLY A 46 2.79 -4.57 23.09
C GLY A 46 3.88 -4.77 22.03
N PHE A 47 3.68 -4.28 20.82
CA PHE A 47 4.62 -4.43 19.72
C PHE A 47 5.81 -3.49 19.91
N GLN A 48 6.97 -4.05 20.22
CA GLN A 48 8.25 -3.35 20.33
C GLN A 48 9.20 -3.92 19.29
N GLY A 49 9.12 -3.41 18.07
CA GLY A 49 10.04 -3.81 17.00
C GLY A 49 11.44 -3.20 17.20
N GLY A 50 12.49 -3.94 16.82
CA GLY A 50 13.88 -3.44 16.79
C GLY A 50 14.12 -2.51 15.61
N PHE A 51 13.40 -1.39 15.52
CA PHE A 51 13.52 -0.43 14.43
C PHE A 51 14.72 0.52 14.63
N PRO A 52 15.30 1.04 13.56
CA PRO A 52 16.33 2.08 13.62
C PRO A 52 15.75 3.46 14.01
N PHE A 53 14.42 3.62 14.02
CA PHE A 53 13.69 4.82 14.40
C PHE A 53 12.97 4.67 15.75
N GLN A 54 12.59 5.78 16.33
CA GLN A 54 11.81 5.80 17.57
C GLN A 54 10.32 5.58 17.28
N LEU A 55 9.67 4.66 17.98
CA LEU A 55 8.21 4.47 17.94
C LEU A 55 7.58 5.15 19.18
N VAL A 56 6.61 6.03 18.95
CA VAL A 56 5.84 6.72 19.98
C VAL A 56 4.37 6.42 19.79
N GLU A 57 3.84 5.64 20.71
CA GLU A 57 2.47 5.16 20.64
C GLU A 57 1.55 6.00 21.53
N TYR A 58 0.28 6.04 21.18
CA TYR A 58 -0.79 6.57 22.03
C TYR A 58 -1.97 5.59 22.07
N VAL A 59 -2.79 5.71 23.10
CA VAL A 59 -3.93 4.81 23.32
C VAL A 59 -4.93 4.93 22.19
N GLY A 60 -5.34 3.78 21.66
CA GLY A 60 -6.37 3.67 20.62
C GLY A 60 -7.35 2.55 20.93
N SER A 61 -8.62 2.77 20.60
CA SER A 61 -9.68 1.76 20.65
C SER A 61 -9.86 1.11 19.28
N SER A 62 -10.21 -0.17 19.26
CA SER A 62 -10.47 -0.87 18.00
C SER A 62 -11.72 -0.32 17.30
N VAL A 63 -11.64 -0.17 15.99
CA VAL A 63 -12.79 0.25 15.18
C VAL A 63 -13.82 -0.88 15.13
N PRO A 64 -15.09 -0.64 15.44
CA PRO A 64 -16.14 -1.65 15.30
C PRO A 64 -16.19 -2.25 13.91
N GLY A 65 -16.16 -3.57 13.80
CA GLY A 65 -16.13 -4.30 12.53
C GLY A 65 -14.75 -4.41 11.85
N MET A 66 -13.74 -3.65 12.31
CA MET A 66 -12.38 -3.68 11.80
C MET A 66 -11.38 -3.66 12.97
N LYS A 67 -11.40 -4.71 13.79
CA LYS A 67 -10.66 -4.79 15.07
C LYS A 67 -9.15 -4.55 14.97
N GLN A 68 -8.56 -4.79 13.81
CA GLN A 68 -7.15 -4.55 13.55
C GLN A 68 -6.79 -3.06 13.45
N TYR A 69 -7.76 -2.21 13.11
CA TYR A 69 -7.53 -0.76 13.05
C TYR A 69 -7.86 -0.12 14.39
N LYS A 70 -7.01 0.82 14.81
CA LYS A 70 -7.17 1.59 16.04
C LYS A 70 -7.52 3.04 15.71
N VAL A 71 -8.40 3.60 16.51
CA VAL A 71 -8.71 5.03 16.51
C VAL A 71 -8.43 5.54 17.93
N GLY A 72 -7.67 6.63 18.04
CA GLY A 72 -7.27 7.14 19.34
C GLY A 72 -7.17 8.65 19.37
N GLU A 73 -7.33 9.20 20.57
CA GLU A 73 -7.19 10.63 20.84
C GLU A 73 -5.88 10.88 21.61
N ALA A 74 -4.83 11.18 20.85
CA ALA A 74 -3.49 11.43 21.39
C ALA A 74 -3.47 12.54 22.45
N VAL A 75 -4.35 13.54 22.34
CA VAL A 75 -4.47 14.64 23.30
C VAL A 75 -4.92 14.18 24.69
N LEU A 76 -5.69 13.09 24.76
CA LEU A 76 -6.18 12.55 26.03
C LEU A 76 -5.16 11.63 26.71
N ASP A 77 -4.14 11.17 25.99
CA ASP A 77 -3.09 10.30 26.53
C ASP A 77 -1.98 11.12 27.21
N ALA A 78 -1.96 11.11 28.56
CA ALA A 78 -0.98 11.84 29.35
C ALA A 78 0.45 11.29 29.17
N HIS A 79 0.60 9.95 28.97
CA HIS A 79 1.89 9.32 28.74
C HIS A 79 2.47 9.74 27.39
N TYR A 80 1.67 9.64 26.33
CA TYR A 80 2.04 10.13 24.99
C TYR A 80 2.44 11.60 25.05
N ARG A 81 1.61 12.47 25.64
CA ARG A 81 1.87 13.91 25.73
C ARG A 81 3.20 14.23 26.43
N ARG A 82 3.57 13.45 27.46
CA ARG A 82 4.85 13.60 28.14
C ARG A 82 6.01 13.21 27.22
N ARG A 83 5.90 12.05 26.54
CA ARG A 83 6.94 11.55 25.64
C ARG A 83 7.16 12.48 24.44
N ILE A 84 6.09 12.86 23.76
CA ILE A 84 6.21 13.69 22.53
C ILE A 84 6.78 15.07 22.82
N ARG A 85 6.57 15.63 24.02
CA ARG A 85 7.17 16.93 24.42
C ARG A 85 8.69 16.91 24.49
N MET A 86 9.28 15.75 24.80
CA MET A 86 10.73 15.56 24.93
C MET A 86 11.43 15.28 23.61
N ILE A 87 10.66 15.11 22.53
CA ILE A 87 11.17 14.79 21.20
C ILE A 87 11.22 16.07 20.38
N ASP A 88 12.40 16.40 19.91
CA ASP A 88 12.58 17.49 18.95
C ASP A 88 12.21 17.02 17.55
N LEU A 89 11.50 17.86 16.82
CA LEU A 89 11.14 17.66 15.41
C LEU A 89 11.44 18.92 14.62
N ASP A 90 11.97 18.76 13.42
CA ASP A 90 12.15 19.84 12.44
C ASP A 90 10.95 19.93 11.47
N LEU A 91 10.27 18.79 11.23
CA LEU A 91 9.16 18.64 10.29
C LEU A 91 8.26 17.48 10.71
N ILE A 92 6.98 17.59 10.35
CA ILE A 92 5.97 16.55 10.52
C ILE A 92 5.46 16.10 9.16
N HIS A 93 5.37 14.76 8.97
CA HIS A 93 4.77 14.15 7.80
C HIS A 93 3.63 13.21 8.23
N ALA A 94 2.42 13.49 7.78
CA ALA A 94 1.24 12.69 8.07
C ALA A 94 0.85 11.81 6.86
N HIS A 95 0.69 10.53 7.10
CA HIS A 95 0.31 9.53 6.09
C HIS A 95 -1.18 9.19 6.10
N SER A 96 -1.93 9.77 7.01
CA SER A 96 -3.38 9.59 7.09
C SER A 96 -4.04 10.86 7.66
N PRO A 97 -5.27 11.19 7.20
CA PRO A 97 -5.94 12.44 7.56
C PRO A 97 -6.81 12.33 8.82
N PHE A 98 -6.77 11.20 9.55
CA PHE A 98 -7.68 10.93 10.66
C PHE A 98 -7.06 11.31 12.02
N THR A 99 -7.00 10.38 12.98
CA THR A 99 -6.56 10.70 14.33
C THR A 99 -5.07 11.05 14.39
N ALA A 100 -4.21 10.33 13.71
CA ALA A 100 -2.80 10.66 13.60
C ALA A 100 -2.58 11.96 12.81
N GLY A 101 -3.35 12.20 11.74
CA GLY A 101 -3.34 13.45 11.01
C GLY A 101 -3.79 14.66 11.84
N SER A 102 -4.81 14.48 12.69
CA SER A 102 -5.28 15.51 13.61
C SER A 102 -4.20 15.87 14.63
N GLU A 103 -3.50 14.88 15.18
CA GLU A 103 -2.38 15.11 16.10
C GLU A 103 -1.18 15.77 15.38
N ALA A 104 -0.88 15.35 14.16
CA ALA A 104 0.13 15.98 13.31
C ALA A 104 -0.17 17.47 13.09
N LEU A 105 -1.41 17.81 12.74
CA LEU A 105 -1.88 19.19 12.60
C LEU A 105 -1.71 20.00 13.89
N ARG A 106 -2.14 19.41 15.02
CA ARG A 106 -2.04 20.07 16.34
C ARG A 106 -0.59 20.37 16.69
N LEU A 107 0.30 19.39 16.56
CA LEU A 107 1.73 19.56 16.88
C LEU A 107 2.40 20.55 15.92
N ALA A 108 2.10 20.47 14.62
CA ALA A 108 2.61 21.40 13.62
C ALA A 108 2.19 22.85 13.93
N ALA A 109 0.93 23.06 14.35
CA ALA A 109 0.43 24.39 14.75
C ALA A 109 1.11 24.90 16.02
N VAL A 110 1.15 24.09 17.09
CA VAL A 110 1.72 24.49 18.41
C VAL A 110 3.22 24.74 18.32
N ARG A 111 3.96 23.90 17.57
CA ARG A 111 5.41 24.02 17.45
C ARG A 111 5.88 24.84 16.25
N LYS A 112 4.94 25.33 15.44
CA LYS A 112 5.21 26.08 14.19
C LYS A 112 6.13 25.33 13.24
N LEU A 113 5.89 24.02 13.09
CA LEU A 113 6.65 23.13 12.21
C LEU A 113 5.98 23.00 10.84
N PRO A 114 6.76 22.79 9.77
CA PRO A 114 6.22 22.39 8.48
C PRO A 114 5.45 21.07 8.58
N LEU A 115 4.36 20.94 7.81
CA LEU A 115 3.53 19.75 7.74
C LEU A 115 3.37 19.30 6.30
N VAL A 116 3.80 18.08 6.02
CA VAL A 116 3.54 17.35 4.77
C VAL A 116 2.39 16.38 5.00
N GLY A 117 1.50 16.22 4.03
CA GLY A 117 0.46 15.21 4.04
C GLY A 117 0.52 14.34 2.79
N THR A 118 0.62 13.01 2.93
CA THR A 118 0.54 12.08 1.80
C THR A 118 -0.84 11.44 1.70
N PHE A 119 -1.44 11.55 0.51
CA PHE A 119 -2.70 10.92 0.17
C PHE A 119 -2.45 9.52 -0.42
N HIS A 120 -2.85 8.48 0.33
CA HIS A 120 -2.57 7.08 0.00
C HIS A 120 -3.74 6.29 -0.56
N SER A 121 -4.98 6.71 -0.30
CA SER A 121 -6.15 5.84 -0.48
C SER A 121 -7.37 6.58 -0.97
N LYS A 122 -8.28 5.84 -1.63
CA LYS A 122 -9.61 6.30 -2.01
C LYS A 122 -10.56 6.11 -0.83
N TYR A 123 -10.85 7.16 -0.10
CA TYR A 123 -11.66 7.06 1.13
C TYR A 123 -13.16 7.02 0.90
N TYR A 124 -13.65 7.50 -0.26
CA TYR A 124 -15.10 7.59 -0.52
C TYR A 124 -15.81 6.24 -0.42
N ASP A 125 -15.25 5.22 -1.05
CA ASP A 125 -15.83 3.87 -1.06
C ASP A 125 -15.83 3.23 0.33
N ASP A 126 -14.79 3.47 1.13
CA ASP A 126 -14.72 3.00 2.51
C ASP A 126 -15.78 3.68 3.39
N PHE A 127 -15.96 5.00 3.25
CA PHE A 127 -17.01 5.73 3.96
C PHE A 127 -18.40 5.27 3.53
N LEU A 128 -18.61 5.07 2.23
CA LEU A 128 -19.88 4.60 1.72
C LEU A 128 -20.22 3.19 2.22
N LYS A 129 -19.25 2.28 2.20
CA LYS A 129 -19.40 0.91 2.72
C LYS A 129 -19.69 0.91 4.22
N ALA A 130 -18.96 1.72 4.99
CA ALA A 130 -19.11 1.79 6.44
C ALA A 130 -20.45 2.42 6.88
N THR A 131 -20.88 3.48 6.19
CA THR A 131 -22.06 4.28 6.61
C THR A 131 -23.32 3.95 5.84
N ARG A 132 -23.21 3.32 4.68
CA ARG A 132 -24.31 3.07 3.72
C ARG A 132 -25.06 4.36 3.34
N SER A 133 -24.40 5.50 3.42
CA SER A 133 -24.98 6.83 3.16
C SER A 133 -24.02 7.67 2.32
N GLU A 134 -24.45 8.04 1.11
CA GLU A 134 -23.68 8.93 0.24
C GLU A 134 -23.40 10.30 0.87
N SER A 135 -24.41 10.85 1.59
CA SER A 135 -24.25 12.16 2.24
C SER A 135 -23.17 12.14 3.31
N ILE A 136 -23.11 11.06 4.11
CA ILE A 136 -22.07 10.88 5.14
C ILE A 136 -20.72 10.61 4.47
N ALA A 137 -20.68 9.80 3.41
CA ALA A 137 -19.44 9.56 2.66
C ALA A 137 -18.88 10.87 2.06
N LYS A 138 -19.72 11.69 1.44
CA LYS A 138 -19.35 13.01 0.91
C LYS A 138 -18.85 13.97 2.03
N MET A 139 -19.47 13.92 3.21
CA MET A 139 -19.00 14.69 4.36
C MET A 139 -17.62 14.21 4.86
N GLY A 140 -17.42 12.89 4.93
CA GLY A 140 -16.12 12.30 5.25
C GLY A 140 -15.02 12.75 4.29
N VAL A 141 -15.29 12.74 3.00
CA VAL A 141 -14.37 13.24 1.95
C VAL A 141 -14.05 14.73 2.16
N LYS A 142 -15.03 15.57 2.51
CA LYS A 142 -14.78 17.00 2.83
C LYS A 142 -13.86 17.17 4.03
N LEU A 143 -13.95 16.31 5.04
CA LEU A 143 -13.03 16.32 6.19
C LEU A 143 -11.60 15.94 5.75
N VAL A 144 -11.46 14.94 4.87
CA VAL A 144 -10.18 14.56 4.26
C VAL A 144 -9.56 15.74 3.52
N VAL A 145 -10.32 16.39 2.63
CA VAL A 145 -9.84 17.59 1.90
C VAL A 145 -9.47 18.72 2.85
N SER A 146 -10.29 18.94 3.91
CA SER A 146 -10.00 19.94 4.95
C SER A 146 -8.66 19.70 5.66
N PHE A 147 -8.25 18.45 5.86
CA PHE A 147 -6.94 18.11 6.39
C PHE A 147 -5.84 18.53 5.41
N TYR A 148 -5.91 18.11 4.14
CA TYR A 148 -4.87 18.41 3.14
C TYR A 148 -4.76 19.91 2.85
N ASN A 149 -5.85 20.67 2.91
CA ASN A 149 -5.82 22.14 2.80
C ASN A 149 -5.00 22.83 3.89
N ARG A 150 -4.74 22.16 5.01
CA ARG A 150 -3.94 22.68 6.14
C ARG A 150 -2.49 22.22 6.10
N CYS A 151 -2.12 21.31 5.22
CA CYS A 151 -0.73 20.89 5.00
C CYS A 151 0.03 21.96 4.23
N ASP A 152 1.32 22.12 4.50
CA ASP A 152 2.19 23.05 3.76
C ASP A 152 2.49 22.50 2.37
N GLU A 153 2.70 21.18 2.28
CA GLU A 153 2.84 20.46 1.02
C GLU A 153 2.00 19.17 1.05
N VAL A 154 1.40 18.83 -0.10
CA VAL A 154 0.57 17.63 -0.26
C VAL A 154 1.19 16.73 -1.31
N TRP A 155 1.34 15.45 -0.95
CA TRP A 155 1.86 14.42 -1.82
C TRP A 155 0.77 13.40 -2.16
N ALA A 156 0.89 12.77 -3.32
CA ALA A 156 0.08 11.62 -3.72
C ALA A 156 1.00 10.51 -4.24
N VAL A 157 0.65 9.26 -3.98
CA VAL A 157 1.47 8.09 -4.33
C VAL A 157 1.46 7.73 -5.81
N GLY A 158 0.68 8.44 -6.62
CA GLY A 158 0.58 8.28 -8.06
C GLY A 158 -0.23 9.42 -8.67
N LYS A 159 -0.18 9.53 -9.99
CA LYS A 159 -0.89 10.56 -10.75
C LYS A 159 -2.40 10.38 -10.64
N ASN A 160 -2.87 9.15 -10.90
CA ASN A 160 -4.29 8.83 -10.75
C ASN A 160 -4.79 9.05 -9.32
N THR A 161 -3.93 8.82 -8.32
CA THR A 161 -4.25 9.10 -6.90
C THR A 161 -4.36 10.60 -6.65
N ALA A 162 -3.52 11.42 -7.28
CA ALA A 162 -3.63 12.88 -7.22
C ALA A 162 -4.95 13.36 -7.85
N ASP A 163 -5.35 12.76 -8.97
CA ASP A 163 -6.60 13.10 -9.64
C ASP A 163 -7.82 12.77 -8.76
N VAL A 164 -7.82 11.64 -8.05
CA VAL A 164 -8.85 11.31 -7.06
C VAL A 164 -8.94 12.40 -5.95
N LEU A 165 -7.81 12.90 -5.47
CA LEU A 165 -7.84 13.97 -4.45
C LEU A 165 -8.41 15.30 -5.02
N ARG A 166 -8.14 15.59 -6.31
CA ARG A 166 -8.78 16.71 -7.02
C ARG A 166 -10.29 16.52 -7.20
N GLU A 167 -10.73 15.31 -7.57
CA GLU A 167 -12.16 14.95 -7.63
C GLU A 167 -12.86 15.13 -6.28
N TYR A 168 -12.14 14.92 -5.18
CA TYR A 168 -12.62 15.19 -3.83
C TYR A 168 -12.78 16.69 -3.52
N GLY A 169 -12.24 17.57 -4.38
CA GLY A 169 -12.32 19.03 -4.27
C GLY A 169 -11.07 19.69 -3.69
N TYR A 170 -9.92 19.01 -3.70
CA TYR A 170 -8.65 19.65 -3.36
C TYR A 170 -8.11 20.47 -4.54
N GLU A 171 -7.92 21.78 -4.34
CA GLU A 171 -7.49 22.71 -5.40
C GLU A 171 -6.00 23.11 -5.31
N GLY A 172 -5.29 22.66 -4.27
CA GLY A 172 -3.88 22.98 -4.09
C GLY A 172 -2.94 22.14 -4.97
N ASP A 173 -1.67 22.50 -4.93
CA ASP A 173 -0.62 21.73 -5.61
C ASP A 173 -0.43 20.36 -4.97
N ILE A 174 -0.29 19.34 -5.81
CA ILE A 174 -0.03 17.96 -5.39
C ILE A 174 1.28 17.51 -6.03
N GLN A 175 2.21 17.04 -5.20
CA GLN A 175 3.43 16.42 -5.66
C GLN A 175 3.22 14.91 -5.79
N VAL A 176 3.63 14.33 -6.91
CA VAL A 176 3.58 12.87 -7.07
C VAL A 176 4.86 12.28 -6.49
N MET A 177 4.70 11.53 -5.39
CA MET A 177 5.77 10.82 -4.69
C MET A 177 5.43 9.33 -4.70
N PRO A 178 5.94 8.55 -5.67
CA PRO A 178 5.59 7.15 -5.80
C PRO A 178 6.10 6.32 -4.63
N ASN A 179 5.41 5.23 -4.32
CA ASN A 179 5.94 4.25 -3.39
C ASN A 179 7.21 3.64 -3.96
N GLY A 180 8.21 3.45 -3.12
CA GLY A 180 9.44 2.76 -3.48
C GLY A 180 9.28 1.24 -3.49
N ALA A 181 10.34 0.56 -3.89
CA ALA A 181 10.48 -0.88 -3.78
C ALA A 181 11.85 -1.23 -3.17
N THR A 182 11.89 -2.30 -2.40
CA THR A 182 13.14 -2.88 -1.94
C THR A 182 13.65 -3.83 -3.03
N LEU A 183 14.76 -3.49 -3.66
CA LEU A 183 15.38 -4.35 -4.67
C LEU A 183 16.00 -5.55 -3.97
N ARG A 184 15.53 -6.73 -4.33
CA ARG A 184 15.97 -8.02 -3.78
C ARG A 184 16.21 -9.01 -4.92
N THR A 185 16.98 -10.03 -4.63
CA THR A 185 17.22 -11.16 -5.54
C THR A 185 16.82 -12.44 -4.81
N VAL A 186 16.31 -13.40 -5.56
CA VAL A 186 15.98 -14.73 -5.06
C VAL A 186 16.98 -15.74 -5.63
N SER A 187 17.38 -16.73 -4.83
CA SER A 187 18.23 -17.79 -5.32
C SER A 187 17.43 -18.82 -6.14
N PRO A 188 18.03 -19.45 -7.16
CA PRO A 188 17.37 -20.57 -7.85
C PRO A 188 16.97 -21.71 -6.91
N GLY A 189 17.71 -21.91 -5.82
CA GLY A 189 17.41 -22.91 -4.80
C GLY A 189 16.12 -22.64 -4.05
N ASP A 190 15.82 -21.38 -3.75
CA ASP A 190 14.56 -20.98 -3.08
C ASP A 190 13.35 -21.21 -3.99
N VAL A 191 13.49 -20.89 -5.28
CA VAL A 191 12.44 -21.17 -6.29
C VAL A 191 12.20 -22.67 -6.41
N GLU A 192 13.26 -23.47 -6.45
CA GLU A 192 13.16 -24.92 -6.51
C GLU A 192 12.54 -25.52 -5.23
N GLN A 193 12.80 -24.94 -4.07
CA GLN A 193 12.15 -25.32 -2.82
C GLN A 193 10.63 -25.08 -2.88
N VAL A 194 10.20 -23.92 -3.42
CA VAL A 194 8.77 -23.63 -3.67
C VAL A 194 8.17 -24.66 -4.63
N ASN A 195 8.83 -24.97 -5.75
CA ASN A 195 8.36 -25.98 -6.69
C ASN A 195 8.11 -27.32 -6.02
N ARG A 196 9.07 -27.80 -5.21
CA ARG A 196 8.98 -29.10 -4.53
C ARG A 196 7.92 -29.12 -3.43
N ARG A 197 7.90 -28.08 -2.59
CA ARG A 197 7.01 -28.03 -1.43
C ARG A 197 5.53 -27.98 -1.82
N TRP A 198 5.20 -27.26 -2.91
CA TRP A 198 3.82 -27.11 -3.40
C TRP A 198 3.52 -27.99 -4.63
N ASN A 199 4.45 -28.87 -4.99
CA ASN A 199 4.30 -29.80 -6.12
C ASN A 199 3.83 -29.08 -7.40
N LEU A 200 4.47 -27.97 -7.75
CA LEU A 200 4.05 -27.12 -8.87
C LEU A 200 4.45 -27.68 -10.24
N GLY A 201 5.48 -28.52 -10.28
CA GLY A 201 5.99 -29.08 -11.53
C GLY A 201 6.39 -28.01 -12.54
N THR A 202 6.03 -28.24 -13.80
CA THR A 202 6.25 -27.29 -14.91
C THR A 202 5.03 -26.44 -15.23
N ASP A 203 3.92 -26.63 -14.52
CA ASP A 203 2.68 -25.90 -14.78
C ASP A 203 2.87 -24.40 -14.57
N PRO A 204 2.28 -23.56 -15.43
CA PRO A 204 2.25 -22.10 -15.22
C PRO A 204 1.61 -21.78 -13.87
N LEU A 205 2.26 -20.93 -13.08
CA LEU A 205 1.77 -20.46 -11.79
C LEU A 205 1.15 -19.07 -11.94
N ILE A 206 -0.12 -18.96 -11.59
CA ILE A 206 -0.82 -17.70 -11.37
C ILE A 206 -0.76 -17.43 -9.87
N LEU A 207 -0.24 -16.27 -9.49
CA LEU A 207 -0.09 -15.86 -8.09
C LEU A 207 -0.99 -14.66 -7.79
N PHE A 208 -1.67 -14.70 -6.67
CA PHE A 208 -2.31 -13.53 -6.04
C PHE A 208 -1.71 -13.32 -4.66
N VAL A 209 -1.34 -12.09 -4.32
CA VAL A 209 -0.86 -11.72 -2.98
C VAL A 209 -1.62 -10.49 -2.50
N GLY A 210 -2.24 -10.58 -1.32
CA GLY A 210 -2.99 -9.46 -0.77
C GLY A 210 -3.90 -9.86 0.39
N GLN A 211 -4.67 -8.90 0.88
CA GLN A 211 -5.71 -9.20 1.85
C GLN A 211 -6.78 -10.10 1.21
N MET A 212 -7.17 -11.16 1.90
CA MET A 212 -8.29 -12.03 1.51
C MET A 212 -9.61 -11.35 1.84
N ASP A 213 -9.94 -10.34 1.02
CA ASP A 213 -11.13 -9.51 1.09
C ASP A 213 -11.67 -9.33 -0.34
N TRP A 214 -12.99 -9.50 -0.54
CA TRP A 214 -13.64 -9.38 -1.85
C TRP A 214 -13.40 -8.03 -2.54
N LYS A 215 -13.12 -6.98 -1.78
CA LYS A 215 -12.75 -5.67 -2.33
C LYS A 215 -11.49 -5.69 -3.21
N LYS A 216 -10.64 -6.73 -3.05
CA LYS A 216 -9.44 -6.93 -3.90
C LYS A 216 -9.77 -7.61 -5.23
N ASN A 217 -11.05 -7.80 -5.53
CA ASN A 217 -11.55 -8.39 -6.76
C ASN A 217 -11.08 -9.86 -6.97
N ILE A 218 -10.88 -10.58 -5.87
CA ILE A 218 -10.46 -12.00 -5.89
C ILE A 218 -11.48 -12.87 -6.62
N LEU A 219 -12.77 -12.52 -6.51
CA LEU A 219 -13.84 -13.24 -7.22
C LEU A 219 -13.56 -13.31 -8.73
N THR A 220 -13.17 -12.20 -9.34
CA THR A 220 -12.83 -12.14 -10.77
C THR A 220 -11.66 -13.07 -11.11
N VAL A 221 -10.66 -13.21 -10.22
CA VAL A 221 -9.54 -14.15 -10.41
C VAL A 221 -10.03 -15.60 -10.37
N LEU A 222 -10.87 -15.94 -9.39
CA LEU A 222 -11.39 -17.31 -9.25
C LEU A 222 -12.28 -17.70 -10.43
N GLU A 223 -13.17 -16.82 -10.87
CA GLU A 223 -14.07 -17.05 -12.01
C GLU A 223 -13.29 -17.11 -13.32
N ALA A 224 -12.25 -16.30 -13.51
CA ALA A 224 -11.35 -16.38 -14.65
C ALA A 224 -10.61 -17.74 -14.68
N CYS A 225 -10.10 -18.20 -13.54
CA CYS A 225 -9.45 -19.51 -13.44
C CYS A 225 -10.43 -20.67 -13.70
N ALA A 226 -11.68 -20.54 -13.28
CA ALA A 226 -12.72 -21.53 -13.60
C ALA A 226 -12.99 -21.60 -15.11
N GLU A 227 -13.07 -20.47 -15.79
CA GLU A 227 -13.22 -20.40 -17.25
C GLU A 227 -12.01 -21.00 -17.97
N MET A 228 -10.77 -20.68 -17.51
CA MET A 228 -9.55 -21.29 -18.05
C MET A 228 -9.54 -22.80 -17.89
N LYS A 229 -9.93 -23.32 -16.72
CA LYS A 229 -10.02 -24.77 -16.48
C LYS A 229 -11.05 -25.42 -17.42
N LYS A 230 -12.22 -24.81 -17.59
CA LYS A 230 -13.28 -25.29 -18.51
C LYS A 230 -12.76 -25.36 -19.95
N ASN A 231 -11.89 -24.43 -20.35
CA ASN A 231 -11.27 -24.39 -21.67
C ASN A 231 -10.02 -25.28 -21.78
N GLY A 232 -9.74 -26.15 -20.80
CA GLY A 232 -8.64 -27.11 -20.83
C GLY A 232 -7.25 -26.51 -20.63
N ILE A 233 -7.15 -25.28 -20.16
CA ILE A 233 -5.85 -24.63 -19.89
C ILE A 233 -5.24 -25.19 -18.61
N THR A 234 -3.98 -25.56 -18.67
CA THR A 234 -3.20 -26.03 -17.52
C THR A 234 -2.60 -24.85 -16.78
N PHE A 235 -2.80 -24.79 -15.46
CA PHE A 235 -2.23 -23.79 -14.54
C PHE A 235 -2.36 -24.26 -13.08
N ARG A 236 -1.63 -23.60 -12.20
CA ARG A 236 -1.85 -23.61 -10.75
C ARG A 236 -2.16 -22.18 -10.30
N LEU A 237 -3.07 -22.01 -9.34
CA LEU A 237 -3.39 -20.73 -8.70
C LEU A 237 -3.01 -20.80 -7.23
N LEU A 238 -2.13 -19.90 -6.78
CA LEU A 238 -1.81 -19.75 -5.36
C LEU A 238 -2.25 -18.36 -4.88
N LEU A 239 -2.92 -18.34 -3.73
CA LEU A 239 -3.40 -17.10 -3.11
C LEU A 239 -2.73 -16.95 -1.74
N ALA A 240 -1.86 -15.95 -1.60
CA ALA A 240 -1.13 -15.65 -0.37
C ALA A 240 -1.71 -14.42 0.33
N GLY A 241 -2.01 -14.56 1.61
CA GLY A 241 -2.52 -13.49 2.46
C GLY A 241 -3.53 -13.97 3.48
N GLN A 242 -4.07 -13.02 4.24
CA GLN A 242 -5.14 -13.27 5.22
C GLN A 242 -6.18 -12.14 5.14
N GLY A 243 -7.40 -12.41 5.59
CA GLY A 243 -8.47 -11.41 5.57
C GLY A 243 -9.80 -11.97 6.05
N MET A 244 -10.80 -11.09 6.11
CA MET A 244 -12.12 -11.43 6.68
C MET A 244 -12.88 -12.46 5.83
N ASP A 245 -12.64 -12.50 4.52
CA ASP A 245 -13.37 -13.33 3.58
C ASP A 245 -12.67 -14.65 3.26
N MET A 246 -11.60 -15.02 3.99
CA MET A 246 -10.80 -16.22 3.76
C MET A 246 -11.66 -17.50 3.61
N ASN A 247 -12.60 -17.70 4.53
CA ASN A 247 -13.50 -18.86 4.50
C ASN A 247 -14.46 -18.83 3.30
N ALA A 248 -14.99 -17.65 2.97
CA ALA A 248 -15.88 -17.48 1.84
C ALA A 248 -15.14 -17.68 0.50
N ILE A 249 -13.87 -17.25 0.42
CA ILE A 249 -12.99 -17.47 -0.73
C ILE A 249 -12.72 -18.98 -0.87
N SER A 250 -12.41 -19.69 0.22
CA SER A 250 -12.23 -21.14 0.23
C SER A 250 -13.49 -21.85 -0.29
N GLN A 251 -14.67 -21.49 0.21
CA GLN A 251 -15.92 -22.05 -0.26
C GLN A 251 -16.14 -21.78 -1.76
N LYS A 252 -15.86 -20.56 -2.22
CA LYS A 252 -16.01 -20.19 -3.64
C LYS A 252 -15.09 -20.98 -4.56
N ILE A 253 -13.88 -21.35 -4.13
CA ILE A 253 -12.97 -22.26 -4.85
C ILE A 253 -13.64 -23.62 -5.08
N HIS A 254 -14.32 -24.16 -4.07
CA HIS A 254 -15.07 -25.40 -4.19
C HIS A 254 -16.31 -25.26 -5.09
N ASP A 255 -17.08 -24.18 -4.92
CA ASP A 255 -18.29 -23.93 -5.74
C ASP A 255 -17.96 -23.80 -7.24
N LEU A 256 -16.79 -23.24 -7.56
CA LEU A 256 -16.28 -23.12 -8.93
C LEU A 256 -15.57 -24.40 -9.42
N ASN A 257 -15.45 -25.43 -8.57
CA ASN A 257 -14.81 -26.70 -8.90
C ASN A 257 -13.35 -26.53 -9.40
N ILE A 258 -12.57 -25.65 -8.73
CA ILE A 258 -11.15 -25.40 -9.05
C ILE A 258 -10.20 -25.78 -7.90
N GLN A 259 -10.66 -26.51 -6.88
CA GLN A 259 -9.86 -26.92 -5.72
C GLN A 259 -8.67 -27.83 -6.04
N ASP A 260 -8.67 -28.46 -7.21
CA ASP A 260 -7.53 -29.22 -7.74
C ASP A 260 -6.43 -28.33 -8.34
N ARG A 261 -6.70 -27.06 -8.56
CA ARG A 261 -5.82 -26.07 -9.19
C ARG A 261 -5.49 -24.88 -8.30
N ALA A 262 -6.34 -24.57 -7.31
CA ALA A 262 -6.26 -23.39 -6.48
C ALA A 262 -5.98 -23.73 -5.01
N GLU A 263 -5.04 -23.00 -4.38
CA GLU A 263 -4.66 -23.20 -2.99
C GLU A 263 -4.52 -21.86 -2.26
N LEU A 264 -5.05 -21.79 -1.03
CA LEU A 264 -4.88 -20.67 -0.10
C LEU A 264 -3.68 -20.94 0.80
N LEU A 265 -2.63 -20.14 0.67
CA LEU A 265 -1.37 -20.29 1.42
C LEU A 265 -1.41 -19.70 2.84
N GLY A 266 -2.43 -18.88 3.13
CA GLY A 266 -2.44 -18.07 4.34
C GLY A 266 -1.42 -16.92 4.29
N HIS A 267 -1.15 -16.32 5.45
CA HIS A 267 -0.21 -15.21 5.55
C HIS A 267 1.24 -15.71 5.53
N ILE A 268 2.03 -15.21 4.59
CA ILE A 268 3.46 -15.50 4.48
C ILE A 268 4.23 -14.35 5.11
N THR A 269 4.89 -14.62 6.23
CA THR A 269 5.73 -13.64 6.96
C THR A 269 7.18 -13.65 6.50
N ASP A 270 7.64 -14.76 5.93
CA ASP A 270 8.98 -14.90 5.38
C ASP A 270 9.08 -14.20 4.02
N ALA A 271 9.80 -13.10 3.98
CA ALA A 271 9.98 -12.30 2.77
C ALA A 271 10.72 -13.08 1.67
N SER A 272 11.69 -13.94 2.02
CA SER A 272 12.45 -14.72 1.04
C SER A 272 11.55 -15.77 0.37
N LEU A 273 10.69 -16.40 1.16
CA LEU A 273 9.69 -17.34 0.64
C LEU A 273 8.68 -16.63 -0.27
N LEU A 274 8.22 -15.44 0.11
CA LEU A 274 7.30 -14.66 -0.72
C LEU A 274 7.95 -14.23 -2.04
N ASP A 275 9.22 -13.80 -1.99
CA ASP A 275 10.01 -13.46 -3.18
C ASP A 275 10.19 -14.67 -4.11
N ALA A 276 10.39 -15.87 -3.54
CA ALA A 276 10.47 -17.11 -4.31
C ALA A 276 9.14 -17.47 -5.01
N PHE A 277 7.99 -17.20 -4.37
CA PHE A 277 6.69 -17.35 -5.03
C PHE A 277 6.51 -16.37 -6.19
N TYR A 278 6.87 -15.10 -6.00
CA TYR A 278 6.84 -14.13 -7.09
C TYR A 278 7.73 -14.59 -8.25
N ALA A 279 8.99 -14.94 -7.97
CA ALA A 279 9.94 -15.37 -9.02
C ALA A 279 9.52 -16.65 -9.74
N ARG A 280 8.77 -17.58 -9.06
CA ARG A 280 8.23 -18.78 -9.68
C ARG A 280 6.97 -18.50 -10.51
N ALA A 281 6.25 -17.43 -10.21
CA ALA A 281 4.99 -17.14 -10.85
C ALA A 281 5.18 -16.74 -12.32
N SER A 282 4.37 -17.31 -13.20
CA SER A 282 4.29 -16.90 -14.60
C SER A 282 3.52 -15.58 -14.74
N ILE A 283 2.49 -15.40 -13.90
CA ILE A 283 1.61 -14.21 -13.89
C ILE A 283 1.28 -13.87 -12.44
N PHE A 284 1.37 -12.58 -12.12
CA PHE A 284 0.80 -12.01 -10.91
C PHE A 284 -0.57 -11.40 -11.24
N ALA A 285 -1.65 -12.06 -10.83
CA ALA A 285 -3.02 -11.61 -11.09
C ALA A 285 -3.51 -10.70 -9.96
N PHE A 286 -3.59 -9.38 -10.22
CA PHE A 286 -4.02 -8.40 -9.22
C PHE A 286 -5.05 -7.41 -9.79
N PRO A 287 -6.29 -7.87 -10.11
CA PRO A 287 -7.31 -7.04 -10.74
C PRO A 287 -8.04 -6.09 -9.77
N SER A 288 -7.37 -5.63 -8.72
CA SER A 288 -7.97 -4.74 -7.72
C SER A 288 -8.38 -3.41 -8.31
N LEU A 289 -9.62 -2.99 -8.02
CA LEU A 289 -10.15 -1.66 -8.32
C LEU A 289 -10.00 -0.69 -7.15
N TYR A 290 -9.72 -1.24 -5.97
CA TYR A 290 -9.67 -0.50 -4.72
C TYR A 290 -8.32 0.18 -4.47
N ASP A 291 -7.22 -0.52 -4.77
CA ASP A 291 -5.88 -0.06 -4.43
C ASP A 291 -5.45 1.16 -5.24
N ALA A 292 -4.74 2.09 -4.58
CA ALA A 292 -4.17 3.26 -5.23
C ALA A 292 -2.78 2.98 -5.84
N ALA A 293 -1.84 2.49 -5.02
CA ALA A 293 -0.46 2.20 -5.43
C ALA A 293 0.06 0.95 -4.70
N PRO A 294 -0.42 -0.26 -5.07
CA PRO A 294 -0.15 -1.48 -4.32
C PRO A 294 1.33 -1.85 -4.35
N MET A 295 1.89 -2.12 -3.17
CA MET A 295 3.28 -2.56 -3.01
C MET A 295 3.52 -3.91 -3.68
N VAL A 296 2.53 -4.82 -3.61
CA VAL A 296 2.62 -6.18 -4.16
C VAL A 296 2.88 -6.22 -5.68
N VAL A 297 2.40 -5.22 -6.43
CA VAL A 297 2.69 -5.10 -7.88
C VAL A 297 4.16 -4.73 -8.12
N ARG A 298 4.73 -3.89 -7.25
CA ARG A 298 6.15 -3.55 -7.31
C ARG A 298 7.03 -4.72 -6.87
N GLU A 299 6.60 -5.47 -5.86
CA GLU A 299 7.27 -6.69 -5.41
C GLU A 299 7.31 -7.75 -6.51
N ALA A 300 6.19 -7.98 -7.20
CA ALA A 300 6.13 -8.86 -8.36
C ALA A 300 7.11 -8.40 -9.47
N ALA A 301 7.11 -7.10 -9.77
CA ALA A 301 8.00 -6.53 -10.78
C ALA A 301 9.49 -6.66 -10.40
N VAL A 302 9.86 -6.47 -9.13
CA VAL A 302 11.25 -6.70 -8.66
C VAL A 302 11.73 -8.12 -8.97
N MET A 303 10.83 -9.11 -8.90
CA MET A 303 11.13 -10.51 -9.21
C MET A 303 11.01 -10.86 -10.70
N GLY A 304 10.64 -9.88 -11.54
CA GLY A 304 10.46 -10.10 -12.97
C GLY A 304 9.14 -10.78 -13.33
N THR A 305 8.15 -10.73 -12.44
CA THR A 305 6.84 -11.36 -12.67
C THR A 305 5.87 -10.32 -13.26
N PRO A 306 5.35 -10.53 -14.46
CA PRO A 306 4.41 -9.61 -15.08
C PRO A 306 3.06 -9.62 -14.36
N SER A 307 2.52 -8.44 -14.08
CA SER A 307 1.21 -8.28 -13.44
C SER A 307 0.10 -8.17 -14.48
N VAL A 308 -1.07 -8.75 -14.19
CA VAL A 308 -2.32 -8.51 -14.91
C VAL A 308 -3.23 -7.68 -14.03
N MET A 309 -3.67 -6.51 -14.53
CA MET A 309 -4.47 -5.55 -13.78
C MET A 309 -5.66 -5.05 -14.60
N VAL A 310 -6.67 -4.49 -13.93
CA VAL A 310 -7.83 -3.91 -14.62
C VAL A 310 -7.47 -2.57 -15.21
N LYS A 311 -7.74 -2.42 -16.51
CA LYS A 311 -7.55 -1.19 -17.28
C LYS A 311 -8.34 -0.04 -16.66
N GLY A 312 -7.71 1.11 -16.51
CA GLY A 312 -8.32 2.31 -15.92
C GLY A 312 -8.42 2.30 -14.40
N SER A 313 -8.03 1.20 -13.71
CA SER A 313 -7.90 1.25 -12.26
C SER A 313 -6.75 2.17 -11.84
N THR A 314 -6.87 2.79 -10.65
CA THR A 314 -5.83 3.69 -10.12
C THR A 314 -4.49 2.97 -10.00
N ALA A 315 -4.52 1.72 -9.55
CA ALA A 315 -3.34 0.89 -9.38
C ALA A 315 -2.62 0.54 -10.69
N ALA A 316 -3.35 0.51 -11.81
CA ALA A 316 -2.81 0.12 -13.12
C ALA A 316 -2.07 1.24 -13.86
N GLU A 317 -1.94 2.45 -13.29
CA GLU A 317 -1.28 3.60 -13.96
C GLU A 317 0.18 3.33 -14.35
N ILE A 318 0.84 2.39 -13.66
CA ILE A 318 2.25 2.02 -13.89
C ILE A 318 2.40 0.93 -14.95
N ILE A 319 1.28 0.34 -15.40
CA ILE A 319 1.26 -0.76 -16.37
C ILE A 319 1.05 -0.23 -17.78
N ARG A 320 1.96 -0.61 -18.67
CA ARG A 320 1.84 -0.47 -20.12
C ARG A 320 1.57 -1.83 -20.70
N HIS A 321 0.35 -2.00 -21.24
CA HIS A 321 -0.12 -3.28 -21.78
C HIS A 321 0.82 -3.86 -22.83
N GLY A 322 1.28 -5.10 -22.64
CA GLY A 322 2.19 -5.79 -23.53
C GLY A 322 3.66 -5.34 -23.46
N GLU A 323 3.97 -4.30 -22.67
CA GLU A 323 5.36 -3.82 -22.50
C GLU A 323 5.92 -4.27 -21.13
N ASN A 324 5.29 -3.86 -20.01
CA ASN A 324 5.74 -4.15 -18.65
C ASN A 324 4.66 -4.76 -17.75
N GLY A 325 3.59 -5.24 -18.35
CA GLY A 325 2.47 -5.89 -17.70
C GLY A 325 1.29 -6.03 -18.64
N LEU A 326 0.21 -6.56 -18.17
CA LEU A 326 -0.98 -6.84 -18.93
C LEU A 326 -2.19 -6.11 -18.33
N LEU A 327 -3.11 -5.66 -19.17
CA LEU A 327 -4.35 -5.02 -18.79
C LEU A 327 -5.53 -5.85 -19.31
N CYS A 328 -6.56 -6.01 -18.49
CA CYS A 328 -7.83 -6.60 -18.85
C CYS A 328 -8.99 -5.66 -18.52
N GLU A 329 -10.16 -5.91 -19.06
CA GLU A 329 -11.39 -5.29 -18.59
C GLU A 329 -11.80 -5.89 -17.23
N ASN A 330 -12.68 -5.22 -16.50
CA ASN A 330 -13.20 -5.76 -15.22
C ASN A 330 -14.27 -6.83 -15.49
N ASP A 331 -13.83 -7.91 -16.11
CA ASP A 331 -14.64 -9.06 -16.50
C ASP A 331 -13.84 -10.36 -16.38
N PRO A 332 -14.38 -11.41 -15.72
CA PRO A 332 -13.68 -12.68 -15.56
C PRO A 332 -13.29 -13.36 -16.86
N LYS A 333 -14.11 -13.24 -17.91
CA LYS A 333 -13.84 -13.86 -19.21
C LYS A 333 -12.69 -13.15 -19.93
N ASP A 334 -12.64 -11.81 -19.84
CA ASP A 334 -11.54 -11.06 -20.42
C ASP A 334 -10.23 -11.30 -19.66
N LEU A 335 -10.27 -11.35 -18.32
CA LEU A 335 -9.12 -11.74 -17.51
C LEU A 335 -8.61 -13.14 -17.88
N ALA A 336 -9.52 -14.12 -18.04
CA ALA A 336 -9.19 -15.48 -18.48
C ALA A 336 -8.55 -15.47 -19.87
N ARG A 337 -9.09 -14.69 -20.82
CA ARG A 337 -8.56 -14.54 -22.17
C ARG A 337 -7.12 -13.97 -22.12
N VAL A 338 -6.92 -12.85 -21.43
CA VAL A 338 -5.61 -12.19 -21.34
C VAL A 338 -4.57 -13.13 -20.72
N MET A 339 -4.90 -13.80 -19.60
CA MET A 339 -3.98 -14.77 -18.98
C MET A 339 -3.70 -15.95 -19.90
N THR A 340 -4.71 -16.50 -20.56
CA THR A 340 -4.55 -17.64 -21.48
C THR A 340 -3.65 -17.29 -22.68
N GLU A 341 -3.86 -16.14 -23.29
CA GLU A 341 -3.04 -15.66 -24.41
C GLU A 341 -1.58 -15.45 -23.98
N ALA A 342 -1.37 -14.86 -22.80
CA ALA A 342 -0.04 -14.66 -22.24
C ALA A 342 0.68 -15.99 -21.96
N LEU A 343 -0.01 -16.97 -21.37
CA LEU A 343 0.57 -18.29 -21.06
C LEU A 343 0.91 -19.13 -22.31
N LYS A 344 0.27 -18.85 -23.46
CA LYS A 344 0.61 -19.48 -24.74
C LYS A 344 1.90 -18.94 -25.36
N ASN A 345 2.41 -17.80 -24.88
CA ASN A 345 3.65 -17.19 -25.33
C ASN A 345 4.61 -16.97 -24.15
N PRO A 346 5.26 -18.02 -23.64
CA PRO A 346 6.13 -17.93 -22.46
C PRO A 346 7.31 -16.97 -22.65
N GLU A 347 7.91 -16.94 -23.84
CA GLU A 347 9.04 -16.05 -24.15
C GLU A 347 8.61 -14.58 -24.14
N GLY A 348 7.47 -14.25 -24.76
CA GLY A 348 6.91 -12.91 -24.72
C GLY A 348 6.51 -12.50 -23.29
N LEU A 349 5.96 -13.43 -22.52
CA LEU A 349 5.59 -13.18 -21.12
C LEU A 349 6.83 -12.93 -20.25
N GLN A 350 7.93 -13.67 -20.46
CA GLN A 350 9.21 -13.43 -19.81
C GLN A 350 9.76 -12.05 -20.13
N ALA A 351 9.75 -11.65 -21.43
CA ALA A 351 10.22 -10.34 -21.85
C ALA A 351 9.41 -9.19 -21.18
N ILE A 352 8.08 -9.35 -21.03
CA ILE A 352 7.24 -8.41 -20.28
C ILE A 352 7.66 -8.35 -18.81
N GLY A 353 7.97 -9.49 -18.19
CA GLY A 353 8.45 -9.57 -16.80
C GLY A 353 9.81 -8.88 -16.62
N GLU A 354 10.76 -9.08 -17.52
CA GLU A 354 12.05 -8.39 -17.51
C GLU A 354 11.86 -6.88 -17.64
N ARG A 355 10.99 -6.45 -18.56
CA ARG A 355 10.67 -5.04 -18.72
C ARG A 355 9.94 -4.45 -17.51
N ALA A 356 9.08 -5.23 -16.84
CA ALA A 356 8.47 -4.85 -15.56
C ALA A 356 9.53 -4.57 -14.51
N LYS A 357 10.52 -5.46 -14.38
CA LYS A 357 11.64 -5.33 -13.44
C LYS A 357 12.48 -4.06 -13.68
N GLU A 358 12.64 -3.66 -14.91
CA GLU A 358 13.41 -2.46 -15.27
C GLU A 358 12.65 -1.15 -15.04
N THR A 359 11.31 -1.16 -15.21
CA THR A 359 10.55 0.09 -15.39
C THR A 359 9.59 0.40 -14.24
N ILE A 360 9.18 -0.58 -13.44
CA ILE A 360 8.17 -0.39 -12.38
C ILE A 360 8.81 -0.06 -11.03
N PRO A 361 9.84 -0.80 -10.55
CA PRO A 361 10.41 -0.54 -9.23
C PRO A 361 11.22 0.76 -9.20
N VAL A 362 10.93 1.61 -8.23
CA VAL A 362 11.78 2.76 -7.89
C VAL A 362 12.43 2.43 -6.53
N PRO A 363 13.77 2.39 -6.40
CA PRO A 363 14.40 2.12 -5.11
C PRO A 363 13.98 3.13 -4.04
N TRP A 364 13.76 2.67 -2.81
CA TRP A 364 13.41 3.55 -1.70
C TRP A 364 14.40 4.69 -1.49
N ASP A 365 15.70 4.44 -1.70
CA ASP A 365 16.73 5.46 -1.55
C ASP A 365 16.47 6.66 -2.50
N LYS A 366 16.07 6.38 -3.75
CA LYS A 366 15.74 7.44 -4.72
C LYS A 366 14.50 8.23 -4.34
N VAL A 367 13.46 7.56 -3.84
CA VAL A 367 12.25 8.23 -3.36
C VAL A 367 12.58 9.11 -2.15
N MET A 368 13.42 8.61 -1.23
CA MET A 368 13.79 9.34 -0.02
C MET A 368 14.81 10.46 -0.26
N GLU A 369 15.65 10.38 -1.28
CA GLU A 369 16.48 11.50 -1.74
C GLU A 369 15.60 12.70 -2.10
N GLU A 370 14.57 12.50 -2.93
CA GLU A 370 13.62 13.55 -3.31
C GLU A 370 12.81 14.06 -2.09
N ALA A 371 12.33 13.14 -1.24
CA ALA A 371 11.61 13.50 -0.03
C ALA A 371 12.47 14.36 0.92
N ALA A 372 13.73 14.00 1.12
CA ALA A 372 14.66 14.75 1.98
C ALA A 372 14.91 16.16 1.47
N LEU A 373 15.12 16.35 0.17
CA LEU A 373 15.27 17.66 -0.46
C LEU A 373 14.03 18.55 -0.23
N ARG A 374 12.82 17.97 -0.34
CA ARG A 374 11.56 18.67 -0.07
C ARG A 374 11.42 19.05 1.40
N TYR A 375 11.78 18.14 2.31
CA TYR A 375 11.78 18.43 3.74
C TYR A 375 12.74 19.57 4.08
N GLU A 376 13.98 19.55 3.58
CA GLU A 376 14.96 20.62 3.79
C GLU A 376 14.44 21.98 3.32
N ARG A 377 13.84 22.01 2.12
CA ARG A 377 13.21 23.22 1.57
C ARG A 377 12.10 23.74 2.49
N LEU A 378 11.20 22.88 2.94
CA LEU A 378 10.09 23.27 3.81
C LEU A 378 10.58 23.76 5.18
N ILE A 379 11.58 23.12 5.74
CA ILE A 379 12.22 23.54 7.00
C ILE A 379 12.85 24.92 6.86
N ALA A 380 13.58 25.16 5.76
CA ALA A 380 14.17 26.47 5.48
C ALA A 380 13.09 27.56 5.36
N LEU A 381 12.02 27.32 4.59
CA LEU A 381 10.88 28.24 4.46
C LEU A 381 10.19 28.50 5.81
N GLY A 382 10.08 27.47 6.65
CA GLY A 382 9.51 27.61 8.00
C GLY A 382 10.36 28.49 8.90
N ARG A 383 11.68 28.32 8.90
CA ARG A 383 12.64 29.13 9.67
C ARG A 383 12.67 30.62 9.21
N GLU A 384 12.46 30.84 7.92
CA GLU A 384 12.37 32.17 7.33
C GLU A 384 10.99 32.85 7.54
N GLY A 385 10.02 32.16 8.15
CA GLY A 385 8.66 32.65 8.31
C GLY A 385 7.86 32.77 7.00
N ARG A 386 8.27 32.10 5.95
CA ARG A 386 7.70 32.15 4.59
C ARG A 386 6.62 31.11 4.31
N LEU A 387 6.38 30.18 5.23
CA LEU A 387 5.24 29.28 5.11
C LEU A 387 3.94 30.04 5.32
N LYS A 388 2.94 29.77 4.46
CA LYS A 388 1.59 30.33 4.62
C LYS A 388 0.98 29.76 5.90
N ASP A 389 0.46 30.63 6.78
CA ASP A 389 -0.21 30.19 8.00
C ASP A 389 -1.61 29.62 7.68
N LYS A 390 -1.62 28.36 7.22
CA LYS A 390 -2.83 27.64 6.87
C LYS A 390 -3.62 27.11 8.09
N ARG A 391 -3.05 27.26 9.31
CA ARG A 391 -3.55 26.67 10.56
C ARG A 391 -4.06 27.68 11.60
N LYS A 392 -4.02 28.98 11.32
CA LYS A 392 -4.44 30.07 12.23
C LYS A 392 -5.84 29.94 12.82
N ARG A 393 -6.73 29.17 12.22
CA ARG A 393 -8.12 29.00 12.66
C ARG A 393 -8.34 27.81 13.59
N MET A 394 -7.29 27.13 14.04
CA MET A 394 -7.37 25.96 14.93
C MET A 394 -7.00 26.26 16.39
N LEU A 395 -6.46 27.45 16.67
CA LEU A 395 -6.16 27.98 18.00
C LEU A 395 -7.23 29.04 18.35
#